data_5b9b284e24fbe29662f734df7fc1976d
#
_entry.id   5b9b284e24fbe29662f734df7fc1976d
#
_cell.length_a   1.000
_cell.length_b   1.000
_cell.length_c   1.000
_cell.angle_alpha   90.00
_cell.angle_beta   90.00
_cell.angle_gamma   90.00
#
_symmetry.space_group_name_H-M   'P 1'
#
loop_
_entity.id
_entity.type
_entity.pdbx_description
1 polymer ?
#
loop_
_entity_poly.entity_id
_entity_poly.type
_entity_poly.pdbx_seq_one_letter_code
_entity_poly.pdbx_strand_id
1 'polypeptide(L)'
;MRKQILLLLFPFTLFAQQITLEWLNSKPKGVYKDFYIWQYLNQDIKPSQALKAIEQVRYLNHKIFHRFSQKYNDDSYKLYSKCVKMGTKKLIKQKDYCIESGLSFYDATKLSKNELTGVIEKLNKNYPAFSKRLNILNSPAPFKALLKSDNKTFFNTFNECGSVYRLKHFNETFPLEFLNRLKSNEKDFDRTIKRIVTNLDMKKAQKSLLYLDPKGLSYKTLFHLAVNAIRHGEEKFALNYLDQAYKKAYYQMEKDNITFWQYLLTKDEKFLKRLSQSWDVNIYTLYANEKLDKKQNNIIFNIKQDNKKSTYDDKDPFRWIPVLNDTKKMDEQKMEKYNDLFASEETLPHLAFVKERYDRYKNSYFITPFKDIVSKYDNKRKTLIYSIARQESRFIPTSI
;
A
#
# COMPACT_ATOMS: atom_id res chain seq x y z
N MET A 1 16.91 -31.61 59.26
CA MET A 1 17.31 -30.24 58.85
C MET A 1 16.87 -29.99 57.41
N ARG A 2 15.74 -29.35 57.18
CA ARG A 2 15.28 -28.95 55.81
C ARG A 2 15.87 -27.59 55.49
N LYS A 3 16.75 -27.52 54.49
CA LYS A 3 17.24 -26.25 53.94
C LYS A 3 16.17 -25.64 53.04
N GLN A 4 15.54 -24.56 53.47
CA GLN A 4 14.71 -23.71 52.62
C GLN A 4 15.60 -22.89 51.70
N ILE A 5 15.51 -23.15 50.39
CA ILE A 5 16.10 -22.32 49.34
C ILE A 5 15.16 -21.15 49.11
N LEU A 6 15.51 -19.99 49.57
CA LEU A 6 14.83 -18.73 49.31
C LEU A 6 15.16 -18.31 47.86
N LEU A 7 14.24 -18.58 46.91
CA LEU A 7 14.33 -18.07 45.53
C LEU A 7 13.97 -16.57 45.55
N LEU A 8 14.99 -15.74 45.55
CA LEU A 8 14.85 -14.31 45.28
C LEU A 8 14.41 -14.11 43.80
N LEU A 9 13.11 -13.99 43.59
CA LEU A 9 12.56 -13.47 42.35
C LEU A 9 12.91 -11.99 42.25
N PHE A 10 14.02 -11.69 41.57
CA PHE A 10 14.28 -10.34 41.07
C PHE A 10 13.22 -10.05 39.99
N PRO A 11 12.35 -9.03 40.16
CA PRO A 11 11.52 -8.57 39.07
C PRO A 11 12.46 -7.95 38.02
N PHE A 12 12.68 -8.63 36.91
CA PHE A 12 13.20 -8.02 35.70
C PHE A 12 12.14 -7.00 35.23
N THR A 13 12.17 -5.82 35.82
CA THR A 13 11.53 -4.66 35.21
C THR A 13 12.31 -4.37 33.94
N LEU A 14 11.77 -4.85 32.80
CA LEU A 14 12.12 -4.32 31.48
C LEU A 14 11.86 -2.80 31.56
N PHE A 15 12.90 -2.01 31.81
CA PHE A 15 12.87 -0.57 31.62
C PHE A 15 12.66 -0.33 30.11
N ALA A 16 11.40 -0.33 29.69
CA ALA A 16 11.03 0.27 28.41
C ALA A 16 11.55 1.72 28.47
N GLN A 17 12.51 2.07 27.62
CA GLN A 17 13.09 3.41 27.56
C GLN A 17 11.95 4.42 27.51
N GLN A 18 11.82 5.26 28.56
CA GLN A 18 10.77 6.24 28.65
C GLN A 18 10.95 7.28 27.54
N ILE A 19 9.99 7.33 26.62
CA ILE A 19 10.01 8.30 25.53
C ILE A 19 9.71 9.67 26.12
N THR A 20 10.56 10.66 25.88
CA THR A 20 10.35 12.04 26.34
C THR A 20 9.91 12.94 25.17
N LEU A 21 9.26 14.07 25.50
CA LEU A 21 8.89 15.07 24.48
C LEU A 21 10.14 15.67 23.82
N GLU A 22 11.20 15.88 24.59
CA GLU A 22 12.48 16.39 24.10
C GLU A 22 13.12 15.41 23.10
N TRP A 23 13.14 14.11 23.44
CA TRP A 23 13.59 13.09 22.51
C TRP A 23 12.75 13.07 21.21
N LEU A 24 11.41 13.20 21.31
CA LEU A 24 10.56 13.31 20.13
C LEU A 24 10.91 14.56 19.29
N ASN A 25 11.16 15.71 19.93
CA ASN A 25 11.54 16.93 19.24
C ASN A 25 12.83 16.78 18.41
N SER A 26 13.78 15.99 18.90
CA SER A 26 15.05 15.72 18.20
C SER A 26 14.91 14.82 16.97
N LYS A 27 13.76 14.16 16.77
CA LYS A 27 13.56 13.20 15.67
C LYS A 27 12.84 13.82 14.47
N PRO A 28 13.21 13.48 13.23
CA PRO A 28 12.55 13.99 12.03
C PRO A 28 11.10 13.48 11.92
N LYS A 29 10.22 14.28 11.32
CA LYS A 29 8.84 13.85 11.02
C LYS A 29 8.83 12.66 10.05
N GLY A 30 8.04 11.65 10.36
CA GLY A 30 7.92 10.45 9.54
C GLY A 30 7.12 9.35 10.24
N VAL A 31 6.96 8.21 9.56
CA VAL A 31 6.21 7.06 10.07
C VAL A 31 6.77 6.55 11.39
N TYR A 32 8.10 6.51 11.51
CA TYR A 32 8.77 6.10 12.75
C TYR A 32 8.40 7.04 13.91
N LYS A 33 8.46 8.36 13.69
CA LYS A 33 8.09 9.34 14.72
C LYS A 33 6.62 9.23 15.10
N ASP A 34 5.73 8.98 14.13
CA ASP A 34 4.30 8.78 14.40
C ASP A 34 4.06 7.58 15.32
N PHE A 35 4.82 6.49 15.14
CA PHE A 35 4.78 5.33 16.02
C PHE A 35 5.25 5.66 17.45
N TYR A 36 6.35 6.39 17.59
CA TYR A 36 6.84 6.78 18.91
C TYR A 36 5.93 7.82 19.58
N ILE A 37 5.30 8.71 18.83
CA ILE A 37 4.26 9.60 19.38
C ILE A 37 3.07 8.78 19.88
N TRP A 38 2.64 7.77 19.12
CA TRP A 38 1.59 6.87 19.56
C TRP A 38 1.96 6.13 20.86
N GLN A 39 3.22 5.72 21.04
CA GLN A 39 3.72 5.14 22.29
C GLN A 39 3.75 6.19 23.42
N TYR A 40 4.28 7.39 23.15
CA TYR A 40 4.37 8.50 24.11
C TYR A 40 3.00 8.89 24.65
N LEU A 41 1.98 8.98 23.81
CA LEU A 41 0.60 9.25 24.20
C LEU A 41 -0.03 8.16 25.09
N ASN A 42 0.63 7.02 25.28
CA ASN A 42 0.18 5.98 26.22
C ASN A 42 0.78 6.15 27.62
N GLN A 43 1.81 6.96 27.77
CA GLN A 43 2.48 7.21 29.05
C GLN A 43 1.64 8.19 29.92
N ASP A 44 2.02 8.34 31.19
CA ASP A 44 1.45 9.37 32.04
C ASP A 44 2.07 10.73 31.71
N ILE A 45 1.35 11.56 30.95
CA ILE A 45 1.79 12.86 30.44
C ILE A 45 0.71 13.94 30.66
N LYS A 46 1.16 15.18 30.75
CA LYS A 46 0.24 16.33 30.88
C LYS A 46 -0.49 16.62 29.55
N PRO A 47 -1.74 17.17 29.59
CA PRO A 47 -2.47 17.55 28.38
C PRO A 47 -1.70 18.46 27.43
N SER A 48 -0.93 19.41 27.94
CA SER A 48 -0.08 20.32 27.17
C SER A 48 1.05 19.57 26.41
N GLN A 49 1.59 18.49 26.99
CA GLN A 49 2.59 17.65 26.35
C GLN A 49 1.97 16.79 25.25
N ALA A 50 0.74 16.30 25.46
CA ALA A 50 0.00 15.58 24.43
C ALA A 50 -0.27 16.48 23.21
N LEU A 51 -0.64 17.75 23.43
CA LEU A 51 -0.84 18.72 22.34
C LEU A 51 0.45 18.95 21.55
N LYS A 52 1.57 19.21 22.22
CA LYS A 52 2.88 19.37 21.56
C LYS A 52 3.33 18.13 20.80
N ALA A 53 2.95 16.95 21.26
CA ALA A 53 3.29 15.71 20.57
C ALA A 53 2.45 15.50 19.29
N ILE A 54 1.13 15.78 19.34
CA ILE A 54 0.25 15.58 18.18
C ILE A 54 0.57 16.52 17.02
N GLU A 55 1.06 17.74 17.29
CA GLU A 55 1.50 18.71 16.26
C GLU A 55 2.69 18.20 15.42
N GLN A 56 3.42 17.22 15.94
CA GLN A 56 4.58 16.65 15.28
C GLN A 56 4.25 15.45 14.40
N VAL A 57 3.01 14.97 14.44
CA VAL A 57 2.55 13.82 13.64
C VAL A 57 2.57 14.17 12.15
N ARG A 58 3.07 13.23 11.32
CA ARG A 58 3.00 13.33 9.86
C ARG A 58 1.63 12.91 9.33
N TYR A 59 1.12 11.78 9.82
CA TYR A 59 -0.19 11.24 9.44
C TYR A 59 -1.03 10.92 10.67
N LEU A 60 -1.97 11.81 10.96
CA LEU A 60 -2.91 11.60 12.03
C LEU A 60 -3.90 10.51 11.67
N ASN A 61 -3.73 9.33 12.27
CA ASN A 61 -4.66 8.22 12.14
C ASN A 61 -5.54 8.08 13.39
N HIS A 62 -6.61 7.28 13.27
CA HIS A 62 -7.57 7.11 14.38
C HIS A 62 -6.96 6.52 15.66
N LYS A 63 -5.87 5.74 15.58
CA LYS A 63 -5.19 5.15 16.76
C LYS A 63 -4.43 6.21 17.55
N ILE A 64 -3.69 7.08 16.84
CA ILE A 64 -2.99 8.22 17.45
C ILE A 64 -4.00 9.21 18.02
N PHE A 65 -5.01 9.58 17.23
CA PHE A 65 -6.05 10.52 17.64
C PHE A 65 -6.80 10.04 18.89
N HIS A 66 -7.12 8.74 18.96
CA HIS A 66 -7.78 8.18 20.13
C HIS A 66 -6.94 8.33 21.40
N ARG A 67 -5.63 7.99 21.37
CA ARG A 67 -4.75 8.17 22.53
C ARG A 67 -4.62 9.63 22.91
N PHE A 68 -4.48 10.51 21.93
CA PHE A 68 -4.46 11.95 22.15
C PHE A 68 -5.74 12.44 22.85
N SER A 69 -6.92 12.07 22.35
CA SER A 69 -8.19 12.50 22.91
C SER A 69 -8.41 12.07 24.37
N GLN A 70 -7.78 10.95 24.78
CA GLN A 70 -7.83 10.50 26.18
C GLN A 70 -6.92 11.35 27.09
N LYS A 71 -5.82 11.89 26.57
CA LYS A 71 -4.83 12.66 27.33
C LYS A 71 -5.11 14.14 27.35
N TYR A 72 -5.60 14.70 26.25
CA TYR A 72 -5.85 16.14 26.12
C TYR A 72 -7.05 16.63 26.95
N ASN A 73 -7.92 15.70 27.33
CA ASN A 73 -9.05 15.92 28.25
C ASN A 73 -10.08 16.95 27.76
N ASP A 74 -10.24 17.12 26.46
CA ASP A 74 -11.28 17.95 25.84
C ASP A 74 -12.47 17.08 25.42
N ASP A 75 -13.67 17.48 25.85
CA ASP A 75 -14.87 16.69 25.63
C ASP A 75 -15.25 16.56 24.16
N SER A 76 -14.92 17.55 23.32
CA SER A 76 -15.18 17.51 21.88
C SER A 76 -14.33 16.42 21.20
N TYR A 77 -13.04 16.33 21.54
CA TYR A 77 -12.16 15.28 20.99
C TYR A 77 -12.52 13.87 21.49
N LYS A 78 -12.90 13.77 22.77
CA LYS A 78 -13.39 12.49 23.33
C LYS A 78 -14.68 12.04 22.65
N LEU A 79 -15.60 12.97 22.43
CA LEU A 79 -16.85 12.70 21.75
C LEU A 79 -16.62 12.27 20.31
N TYR A 80 -15.77 12.98 19.55
CA TYR A 80 -15.39 12.60 18.19
C TYR A 80 -14.77 11.18 18.15
N SER A 81 -13.82 10.92 19.03
CA SER A 81 -13.18 9.60 19.14
C SER A 81 -14.19 8.48 19.47
N LYS A 82 -15.20 8.77 20.29
CA LYS A 82 -16.30 7.86 20.63
C LYS A 82 -17.18 7.61 19.40
N CYS A 83 -17.50 8.63 18.60
CA CYS A 83 -18.29 8.50 17.37
C CYS A 83 -17.60 7.57 16.36
N VAL A 84 -16.31 7.78 16.10
CA VAL A 84 -15.51 6.97 15.16
C VAL A 84 -15.44 5.48 15.55
N LYS A 85 -15.48 5.19 16.86
CA LYS A 85 -15.42 3.80 17.37
C LYS A 85 -16.80 3.17 17.58
N MET A 86 -17.87 3.94 17.42
CA MET A 86 -19.21 3.46 17.70
C MET A 86 -19.69 2.49 16.62
N GLY A 87 -20.31 1.38 17.04
CA GLY A 87 -20.92 0.45 16.09
C GLY A 87 -22.10 1.10 15.36
N THR A 88 -22.25 0.77 14.07
CA THR A 88 -23.18 1.38 13.11
C THR A 88 -24.60 1.55 13.64
N LYS A 89 -25.18 0.53 14.29
CA LYS A 89 -26.57 0.56 14.83
C LYS A 89 -26.78 1.60 15.94
N LYS A 90 -25.76 1.90 16.73
CA LYS A 90 -25.80 2.96 17.75
C LYS A 90 -25.49 4.31 17.13
N LEU A 91 -24.57 4.35 16.17
CA LEU A 91 -24.08 5.54 15.49
C LEU A 91 -25.19 6.27 14.73
N ILE A 92 -26.02 5.57 13.95
CA ILE A 92 -27.10 6.18 13.14
C ILE A 92 -28.21 6.84 14.01
N LYS A 93 -28.23 6.56 15.30
CA LYS A 93 -29.15 7.21 16.26
C LYS A 93 -28.59 8.52 16.82
N GLN A 94 -27.31 8.82 16.60
CA GLN A 94 -26.62 10.01 17.10
C GLN A 94 -26.96 11.28 16.31
N LYS A 95 -26.37 12.42 16.72
CA LYS A 95 -26.42 13.68 15.98
C LYS A 95 -25.63 13.56 14.66
N ASP A 96 -25.91 14.43 13.74
CA ASP A 96 -25.36 14.47 12.37
C ASP A 96 -23.83 14.47 12.32
N TYR A 97 -23.14 15.29 13.12
CA TYR A 97 -21.67 15.34 13.19
C TYR A 97 -21.04 13.98 13.61
N CYS A 98 -21.73 13.26 14.49
CA CYS A 98 -21.26 11.95 14.94
C CYS A 98 -21.45 10.89 13.84
N ILE A 99 -22.58 10.94 13.16
CA ILE A 99 -22.87 10.05 12.03
C ILE A 99 -21.85 10.28 10.89
N GLU A 100 -21.62 11.54 10.51
CA GLU A 100 -20.67 11.89 9.45
C GLU A 100 -19.25 11.41 9.77
N SER A 101 -18.82 11.63 11.03
CA SER A 101 -17.47 11.26 11.45
C SER A 101 -17.23 9.76 11.58
N GLY A 102 -18.26 8.98 11.92
CA GLY A 102 -18.12 7.57 12.26
C GLY A 102 -18.69 6.60 11.22
N LEU A 103 -19.62 7.02 10.35
CA LEU A 103 -20.27 6.14 9.39
C LEU A 103 -19.45 6.05 8.11
N SER A 104 -18.77 4.91 7.90
CA SER A 104 -18.14 4.65 6.62
C SER A 104 -19.21 4.44 5.53
N PHE A 105 -18.89 4.84 4.28
CA PHE A 105 -19.81 4.60 3.17
C PHE A 105 -20.07 3.11 2.92
N TYR A 106 -19.06 2.28 3.18
CA TYR A 106 -19.22 0.81 3.14
C TYR A 106 -20.24 0.31 4.17
N ASP A 107 -20.21 0.83 5.42
CA ASP A 107 -21.18 0.41 6.44
C ASP A 107 -22.58 0.95 6.15
N ALA A 108 -22.69 2.12 5.51
CA ALA A 108 -23.96 2.64 5.03
C ALA A 108 -24.63 1.72 4.00
N THR A 109 -23.88 0.96 3.19
CA THR A 109 -24.47 -0.02 2.24
C THR A 109 -25.19 -1.20 2.91
N LYS A 110 -24.98 -1.39 4.21
CA LYS A 110 -25.59 -2.47 5.00
C LYS A 110 -26.86 -2.03 5.73
N LEU A 111 -27.19 -0.75 5.69
CA LEU A 111 -28.38 -0.18 6.31
C LEU A 111 -29.65 -0.54 5.50
N SER A 112 -30.76 -0.72 6.20
CA SER A 112 -32.06 -0.83 5.57
C SER A 112 -32.49 0.50 4.94
N LYS A 113 -33.48 0.48 4.04
CA LYS A 113 -34.03 1.70 3.41
C LYS A 113 -34.54 2.71 4.44
N ASN A 114 -35.23 2.26 5.48
CA ASN A 114 -35.74 3.13 6.54
C ASN A 114 -34.58 3.76 7.34
N GLU A 115 -33.54 3.00 7.67
CA GLU A 115 -32.35 3.53 8.34
C GLU A 115 -31.60 4.54 7.48
N LEU A 116 -31.45 4.27 6.17
CA LEU A 116 -30.85 5.22 5.21
C LEU A 116 -31.65 6.51 5.16
N THR A 117 -32.99 6.44 5.05
CA THR A 117 -33.83 7.63 5.04
C THR A 117 -33.63 8.48 6.27
N GLY A 118 -33.67 7.89 7.47
CA GLY A 118 -33.43 8.64 8.71
C GLY A 118 -32.02 9.22 8.83
N VAL A 119 -31.00 8.56 8.29
CA VAL A 119 -29.62 9.09 8.24
C VAL A 119 -29.52 10.25 7.26
N ILE A 120 -30.14 10.14 6.08
CA ILE A 120 -30.17 11.18 5.05
C ILE A 120 -30.81 12.46 5.58
N GLU A 121 -31.98 12.35 6.24
CA GLU A 121 -32.68 13.49 6.85
C GLU A 121 -31.79 14.23 7.85
N LYS A 122 -31.09 13.51 8.72
CA LYS A 122 -30.16 14.10 9.68
C LYS A 122 -28.98 14.81 9.03
N LEU A 123 -28.43 14.26 7.94
CA LEU A 123 -27.21 14.75 7.30
C LEU A 123 -27.46 15.86 6.27
N ASN A 124 -28.66 15.94 5.71
CA ASN A 124 -28.94 16.74 4.51
C ASN A 124 -28.56 18.21 4.66
N LYS A 125 -28.79 18.81 5.83
CA LYS A 125 -28.52 20.23 6.09
C LYS A 125 -27.03 20.54 6.18
N ASN A 126 -26.31 19.80 7.00
CA ASN A 126 -24.92 20.12 7.38
C ASN A 126 -23.88 19.32 6.57
N TYR A 127 -24.26 18.16 5.99
CA TYR A 127 -23.37 17.26 5.24
C TYR A 127 -23.98 16.84 3.91
N PRO A 128 -24.35 17.80 3.02
CA PRO A 128 -25.08 17.52 1.78
C PRO A 128 -24.33 16.62 0.82
N ALA A 129 -22.99 16.68 0.79
CA ALA A 129 -22.20 15.83 -0.09
C ALA A 129 -22.28 14.34 0.31
N PHE A 130 -22.30 14.04 1.61
CA PHE A 130 -22.47 12.66 2.08
C PHE A 130 -23.92 12.21 1.90
N SER A 131 -24.87 13.06 2.25
CA SER A 131 -26.31 12.80 2.03
C SER A 131 -26.63 12.48 0.56
N LYS A 132 -26.06 13.23 -0.41
CA LYS A 132 -26.19 12.98 -1.85
C LYS A 132 -25.77 11.57 -2.25
N ARG A 133 -24.67 11.06 -1.68
CA ARG A 133 -24.18 9.70 -1.91
C ARG A 133 -25.12 8.64 -1.30
N LEU A 134 -25.61 8.89 -0.10
CA LEU A 134 -26.58 8.00 0.56
C LEU A 134 -27.91 7.93 -0.19
N ASN A 135 -28.34 9.03 -0.81
CA ASN A 135 -29.53 9.05 -1.68
C ASN A 135 -29.38 8.10 -2.88
N ILE A 136 -28.17 7.93 -3.43
CA ILE A 136 -27.90 6.93 -4.48
C ILE A 136 -28.17 5.51 -3.94
N LEU A 137 -27.68 5.19 -2.72
CA LEU A 137 -27.93 3.90 -2.09
C LEU A 137 -29.42 3.68 -1.80
N ASN A 138 -30.13 4.74 -1.40
CA ASN A 138 -31.53 4.70 -1.05
C ASN A 138 -32.48 4.66 -2.26
N SER A 139 -31.99 5.00 -3.45
CA SER A 139 -32.76 4.99 -4.70
C SER A 139 -33.37 3.61 -5.00
N PRO A 140 -34.57 3.53 -5.58
CA PRO A 140 -35.13 2.28 -6.14
C PRO A 140 -34.31 1.77 -7.33
N ALA A 141 -33.56 2.65 -8.02
CA ALA A 141 -32.69 2.32 -9.13
C ALA A 141 -31.27 2.92 -8.93
N PRO A 142 -30.44 2.32 -8.03
CA PRO A 142 -29.15 2.90 -7.62
C PRO A 142 -28.20 3.15 -8.79
N PHE A 143 -28.16 2.26 -9.79
CA PHE A 143 -27.29 2.45 -10.96
C PHE A 143 -27.70 3.67 -11.79
N LYS A 144 -29.00 3.84 -12.07
CA LYS A 144 -29.51 5.01 -12.80
C LYS A 144 -29.22 6.31 -12.03
N ALA A 145 -29.38 6.30 -10.71
CA ALA A 145 -29.07 7.44 -9.86
C ALA A 145 -27.55 7.76 -9.88
N LEU A 146 -26.70 6.73 -9.88
CA LEU A 146 -25.26 6.85 -9.98
C LEU A 146 -24.82 7.49 -11.31
N LEU A 147 -25.39 7.07 -12.44
CA LEU A 147 -25.07 7.63 -13.76
C LEU A 147 -25.43 9.12 -13.89
N LYS A 148 -26.45 9.59 -13.17
CA LYS A 148 -26.86 10.99 -13.14
C LYS A 148 -25.99 11.88 -12.25
N SER A 149 -25.12 11.29 -11.44
CA SER A 149 -24.27 12.04 -10.51
C SER A 149 -23.09 12.72 -11.23
N ASP A 150 -22.51 13.74 -10.57
CA ASP A 150 -21.23 14.31 -10.99
C ASP A 150 -20.07 13.32 -10.80
N ASN A 151 -18.92 13.59 -11.44
CA ASN A 151 -17.77 12.69 -11.42
C ASN A 151 -17.27 12.38 -10.01
N LYS A 152 -17.19 13.39 -9.13
CA LYS A 152 -16.72 13.22 -7.75
C LYS A 152 -17.67 12.31 -6.95
N THR A 153 -18.96 12.57 -7.05
CA THR A 153 -20.00 11.74 -6.40
C THR A 153 -19.97 10.32 -6.94
N PHE A 154 -19.85 10.15 -8.27
CA PHE A 154 -19.72 8.83 -8.89
C PHE A 154 -18.52 8.07 -8.33
N PHE A 155 -17.31 8.63 -8.42
CA PHE A 155 -16.08 7.94 -8.00
C PHE A 155 -16.10 7.56 -6.52
N ASN A 156 -16.51 8.47 -5.65
CA ASN A 156 -16.58 8.20 -4.23
C ASN A 156 -17.62 7.11 -3.93
N THR A 157 -18.78 7.14 -4.57
CA THR A 157 -19.85 6.15 -4.37
C THR A 157 -19.43 4.79 -4.91
N PHE A 158 -19.01 4.72 -6.17
CA PHE A 158 -18.63 3.45 -6.81
C PHE A 158 -17.40 2.80 -6.16
N ASN A 159 -16.40 3.61 -5.82
CA ASN A 159 -15.15 3.10 -5.28
C ASN A 159 -15.22 2.71 -3.80
N GLU A 160 -16.14 3.27 -3.00
CA GLU A 160 -16.21 3.06 -1.56
C GLU A 160 -17.36 2.14 -1.09
N CYS A 161 -18.33 1.81 -1.96
CA CYS A 161 -19.49 0.98 -1.58
C CYS A 161 -19.17 -0.49 -1.28
N GLY A 162 -17.90 -0.93 -1.43
CA GLY A 162 -17.53 -2.34 -1.25
C GLY A 162 -17.87 -3.22 -2.46
N SER A 163 -17.25 -4.40 -2.53
CA SER A 163 -17.38 -5.31 -3.69
C SER A 163 -18.77 -5.93 -3.81
N VAL A 164 -19.37 -6.33 -2.71
CA VAL A 164 -20.69 -6.98 -2.67
C VAL A 164 -21.79 -6.04 -3.17
N TYR A 165 -21.83 -4.81 -2.65
CA TYR A 165 -22.81 -3.82 -3.08
C TYR A 165 -22.61 -3.45 -4.55
N ARG A 166 -21.36 -3.26 -4.97
CA ARG A 166 -21.01 -2.92 -6.36
C ARG A 166 -21.45 -4.01 -7.32
N LEU A 167 -21.19 -5.27 -7.01
CA LEU A 167 -21.64 -6.40 -7.83
C LEU A 167 -23.15 -6.46 -7.93
N LYS A 168 -23.86 -6.32 -6.81
CA LYS A 168 -25.33 -6.43 -6.77
C LYS A 168 -26.05 -5.28 -7.50
N HIS A 169 -25.53 -4.05 -7.40
CA HIS A 169 -26.27 -2.85 -7.82
C HIS A 169 -25.63 -2.07 -8.97
N PHE A 170 -24.32 -2.29 -9.26
CA PHE A 170 -23.58 -1.54 -10.26
C PHE A 170 -22.93 -2.42 -11.35
N ASN A 171 -23.25 -3.73 -11.37
CA ASN A 171 -22.84 -4.62 -12.46
C ASN A 171 -23.84 -4.48 -13.64
N GLU A 172 -23.83 -3.33 -14.28
CA GLU A 172 -24.69 -3.01 -15.42
C GLU A 172 -23.85 -2.43 -16.56
N THR A 173 -24.42 -2.28 -17.75
CA THR A 173 -23.74 -1.70 -18.91
C THR A 173 -23.60 -0.19 -18.75
N PHE A 174 -22.39 0.29 -18.73
CA PHE A 174 -22.08 1.73 -18.70
C PHE A 174 -22.17 2.31 -20.11
N PRO A 175 -22.89 3.43 -20.31
CA PRO A 175 -22.87 4.15 -21.60
C PRO A 175 -21.46 4.64 -21.93
N LEU A 176 -21.06 4.55 -23.20
CA LEU A 176 -19.71 4.93 -23.64
C LEU A 176 -19.44 6.43 -23.41
N GLU A 177 -20.41 7.29 -23.64
CA GLU A 177 -20.31 8.73 -23.37
C GLU A 177 -20.06 9.01 -21.89
N PHE A 178 -20.73 8.25 -21.00
CA PHE A 178 -20.51 8.34 -19.58
C PHE A 178 -19.07 7.96 -19.19
N LEU A 179 -18.56 6.84 -19.71
CA LEU A 179 -17.19 6.42 -19.50
C LEU A 179 -16.17 7.46 -20.01
N ASN A 180 -16.42 8.05 -21.18
CA ASN A 180 -15.58 9.10 -21.74
C ASN A 180 -15.56 10.36 -20.87
N ARG A 181 -16.68 10.74 -20.26
CA ARG A 181 -16.74 11.84 -19.29
C ARG A 181 -15.85 11.61 -18.08
N LEU A 182 -15.76 10.37 -17.59
CA LEU A 182 -15.00 10.01 -16.41
C LEU A 182 -13.48 10.04 -16.62
N LYS A 183 -12.98 9.93 -17.85
CA LYS A 183 -11.53 9.90 -18.17
C LYS A 183 -10.77 11.14 -17.69
N SER A 184 -11.43 12.28 -17.51
CA SER A 184 -10.82 13.53 -17.04
C SER A 184 -10.20 13.44 -15.64
N ASN A 185 -10.60 12.45 -14.82
CA ASN A 185 -10.01 12.19 -13.50
C ASN A 185 -9.25 10.87 -13.53
N GLU A 186 -7.99 10.90 -13.98
CA GLU A 186 -7.14 9.74 -14.23
C GLU A 186 -7.05 8.80 -13.01
N LYS A 187 -6.71 9.32 -11.82
CA LYS A 187 -6.48 8.51 -10.61
C LYS A 187 -7.72 7.74 -10.17
N ASP A 188 -8.88 8.38 -10.16
CA ASP A 188 -10.13 7.76 -9.72
C ASP A 188 -10.69 6.84 -10.80
N PHE A 189 -10.46 7.18 -12.07
CA PHE A 189 -10.80 6.33 -13.20
C PHE A 189 -9.99 5.04 -13.18
N ASP A 190 -8.67 5.10 -13.01
CA ASP A 190 -7.80 3.93 -12.85
C ASP A 190 -8.31 2.98 -11.75
N ARG A 191 -8.66 3.56 -10.59
CA ARG A 191 -9.21 2.79 -9.47
C ARG A 191 -10.53 2.11 -9.84
N THR A 192 -11.40 2.81 -10.55
CA THR A 192 -12.70 2.31 -11.00
C THR A 192 -12.53 1.15 -11.98
N ILE A 193 -11.73 1.33 -13.03
CA ILE A 193 -11.46 0.29 -14.04
C ILE A 193 -10.82 -0.93 -13.37
N LYS A 194 -9.83 -0.74 -12.52
CA LYS A 194 -9.23 -1.83 -11.75
C LYS A 194 -10.29 -2.62 -10.97
N ARG A 195 -11.20 -1.94 -10.25
CA ARG A 195 -12.25 -2.60 -9.45
C ARG A 195 -13.26 -3.38 -10.31
N ILE A 196 -13.57 -2.91 -11.49
CA ILE A 196 -14.44 -3.62 -12.44
C ILE A 196 -13.72 -4.85 -12.98
N VAL A 197 -12.51 -4.68 -13.51
CA VAL A 197 -11.76 -5.75 -14.19
C VAL A 197 -11.30 -6.85 -13.24
N THR A 198 -10.88 -6.51 -12.02
CA THR A 198 -10.40 -7.51 -11.05
C THR A 198 -11.52 -8.29 -10.35
N ASN A 199 -12.75 -7.85 -10.43
CA ASN A 199 -13.89 -8.62 -9.94
C ASN A 199 -14.45 -9.50 -11.07
N LEU A 200 -14.24 -10.80 -10.99
CA LEU A 200 -14.59 -11.76 -12.06
C LEU A 200 -16.07 -11.82 -12.40
N ASP A 201 -16.94 -11.43 -11.47
CA ASP A 201 -18.40 -11.52 -11.60
C ASP A 201 -19.03 -10.24 -12.20
N MET A 202 -18.28 -9.15 -12.33
CA MET A 202 -18.79 -7.89 -12.89
C MET A 202 -18.86 -7.92 -14.43
N LYS A 203 -19.40 -9.00 -15.01
CA LYS A 203 -19.35 -9.29 -16.45
C LYS A 203 -20.05 -8.23 -17.32
N LYS A 204 -21.21 -7.68 -16.89
CA LYS A 204 -21.91 -6.64 -17.66
C LYS A 204 -21.08 -5.35 -17.72
N ALA A 205 -20.56 -4.90 -16.58
CA ALA A 205 -19.70 -3.72 -16.51
C ALA A 205 -18.40 -3.92 -17.30
N GLN A 206 -17.78 -5.13 -17.24
CA GLN A 206 -16.58 -5.48 -18.00
C GLN A 206 -16.82 -5.38 -19.52
N LYS A 207 -17.93 -5.92 -20.02
CA LYS A 207 -18.28 -5.84 -21.46
C LYS A 207 -18.39 -4.41 -21.96
N SER A 208 -18.90 -3.47 -21.15
CA SER A 208 -18.96 -2.06 -21.54
C SER A 208 -17.62 -1.35 -21.66
N LEU A 209 -16.51 -1.97 -21.17
CA LEU A 209 -15.16 -1.44 -21.27
C LEU A 209 -14.40 -1.89 -22.52
N LEU A 210 -14.90 -2.87 -23.28
CA LEU A 210 -14.13 -3.55 -24.34
C LEU A 210 -13.70 -2.60 -25.47
N TYR A 211 -14.53 -1.62 -25.80
CA TYR A 211 -14.33 -0.73 -26.95
C TYR A 211 -13.99 0.71 -26.52
N LEU A 212 -13.46 0.87 -25.32
CA LEU A 212 -13.11 2.19 -24.82
C LEU A 212 -11.87 2.71 -25.56
N ASP A 213 -11.99 3.94 -26.14
CA ASP A 213 -10.87 4.59 -26.81
C ASP A 213 -9.66 4.75 -25.87
N PRO A 214 -8.46 4.24 -26.26
CA PRO A 214 -7.23 4.30 -25.44
C PRO A 214 -6.68 5.72 -25.25
N LYS A 215 -7.12 6.70 -26.03
CA LYS A 215 -6.62 8.07 -25.97
C LYS A 215 -6.85 8.68 -24.59
N GLY A 216 -5.80 9.28 -24.02
CA GLY A 216 -5.86 9.96 -22.72
C GLY A 216 -5.83 9.03 -21.51
N LEU A 217 -5.77 7.70 -21.68
CA LEU A 217 -5.73 6.76 -20.56
C LEU A 217 -4.30 6.56 -20.02
N SER A 218 -4.18 6.28 -18.72
CA SER A 218 -2.92 5.89 -18.08
C SER A 218 -2.48 4.49 -18.52
N TYR A 219 -1.18 4.16 -18.32
CA TYR A 219 -0.70 2.81 -18.56
C TYR A 219 -1.45 1.77 -17.70
N LYS A 220 -1.82 2.13 -16.46
CA LYS A 220 -2.55 1.23 -15.54
C LYS A 220 -3.94 0.89 -16.05
N THR A 221 -4.68 1.89 -16.48
CA THR A 221 -5.99 1.67 -17.10
C THR A 221 -5.86 0.84 -18.37
N LEU A 222 -4.93 1.17 -19.27
CA LEU A 222 -4.71 0.43 -20.52
C LEU A 222 -4.35 -1.04 -20.25
N PHE A 223 -3.50 -1.31 -19.27
CA PHE A 223 -3.16 -2.68 -18.88
C PHE A 223 -4.39 -3.45 -18.37
N HIS A 224 -5.21 -2.84 -17.50
CA HIS A 224 -6.44 -3.49 -17.04
C HIS A 224 -7.44 -3.72 -18.18
N LEU A 225 -7.57 -2.77 -19.12
CA LEU A 225 -8.42 -2.96 -20.31
C LEU A 225 -7.92 -4.10 -21.20
N ALA A 226 -6.59 -4.23 -21.37
CA ALA A 226 -6.01 -5.36 -22.08
C ALA A 226 -6.36 -6.70 -21.42
N VAL A 227 -6.18 -6.81 -20.08
CA VAL A 227 -6.56 -8.02 -19.35
C VAL A 227 -8.06 -8.32 -19.48
N ASN A 228 -8.90 -7.27 -19.47
CA ASN A 228 -10.33 -7.40 -19.70
C ASN A 228 -10.62 -7.93 -21.09
N ALA A 229 -10.00 -7.38 -22.12
CA ALA A 229 -10.18 -7.81 -23.51
C ALA A 229 -9.72 -9.27 -23.71
N ILE A 230 -8.56 -9.69 -23.15
CA ILE A 230 -8.10 -11.09 -23.16
C ILE A 230 -9.16 -12.01 -22.56
N ARG A 231 -9.71 -11.66 -21.41
CA ARG A 231 -10.72 -12.46 -20.72
C ARG A 231 -11.99 -12.65 -21.54
N HIS A 232 -12.32 -11.69 -22.38
CA HIS A 232 -13.51 -11.73 -23.25
C HIS A 232 -13.21 -12.23 -24.68
N GLY A 233 -11.98 -12.69 -24.96
CA GLY A 233 -11.60 -13.22 -26.28
C GLY A 233 -11.34 -12.16 -27.35
N GLU A 234 -11.21 -10.90 -26.94
CA GLU A 234 -11.04 -9.73 -27.83
C GLU A 234 -9.54 -9.44 -28.06
N GLU A 235 -8.81 -10.39 -28.68
CA GLU A 235 -7.35 -10.36 -28.81
C GLU A 235 -6.82 -9.10 -29.51
N LYS A 236 -7.50 -8.65 -30.57
CA LYS A 236 -7.10 -7.46 -31.31
C LYS A 236 -7.12 -6.19 -30.44
N PHE A 237 -8.16 -6.03 -29.64
CA PHE A 237 -8.25 -4.92 -28.68
C PHE A 237 -7.24 -5.07 -27.56
N ALA A 238 -7.03 -6.30 -27.07
CA ALA A 238 -6.03 -6.59 -26.05
C ALA A 238 -4.63 -6.16 -26.48
N LEU A 239 -4.20 -6.54 -27.71
CA LEU A 239 -2.91 -6.14 -28.27
C LEU A 239 -2.79 -4.62 -28.42
N ASN A 240 -3.83 -3.96 -28.93
CA ASN A 240 -3.82 -2.49 -29.03
C ASN A 240 -3.65 -1.81 -27.66
N TYR A 241 -4.39 -2.26 -26.63
CA TYR A 241 -4.24 -1.74 -25.29
C TYR A 241 -2.85 -2.01 -24.70
N LEU A 242 -2.27 -3.21 -24.91
CA LEU A 242 -0.91 -3.53 -24.47
C LEU A 242 0.12 -2.65 -25.16
N ASP A 243 0.02 -2.42 -26.47
CA ASP A 243 0.93 -1.55 -27.21
C ASP A 243 0.88 -0.09 -26.71
N GLN A 244 -0.32 0.42 -26.46
CA GLN A 244 -0.48 1.77 -25.91
C GLN A 244 0.01 1.84 -24.44
N ALA A 245 -0.22 0.79 -23.65
CA ALA A 245 0.29 0.70 -22.28
C ALA A 245 1.83 0.71 -22.25
N TYR A 246 2.48 -0.06 -23.14
CA TYR A 246 3.94 -0.13 -23.26
C TYR A 246 4.56 1.26 -23.53
N LYS A 247 3.98 2.03 -24.42
CA LYS A 247 4.44 3.38 -24.76
C LYS A 247 4.36 4.34 -23.56
N LYS A 248 3.43 4.11 -22.63
CA LYS A 248 3.18 4.95 -21.45
C LYS A 248 3.81 4.43 -20.16
N ALA A 249 4.25 3.19 -20.13
CA ALA A 249 4.90 2.60 -18.97
C ALA A 249 6.25 3.30 -18.70
N TYR A 250 6.44 3.73 -17.46
CA TYR A 250 7.66 4.43 -17.03
C TYR A 250 8.73 3.46 -16.53
N TYR A 251 8.35 2.55 -15.63
CA TYR A 251 9.28 1.59 -15.04
C TYR A 251 9.54 0.41 -15.95
N GLN A 252 10.79 -0.09 -15.93
CA GLN A 252 11.18 -1.25 -16.74
C GLN A 252 10.33 -2.48 -16.41
N MET A 253 10.08 -2.76 -15.12
CA MET A 253 9.22 -3.86 -14.69
C MET A 253 7.80 -3.77 -15.29
N GLU A 254 7.25 -2.57 -15.47
CA GLU A 254 5.94 -2.37 -16.11
C GLU A 254 5.98 -2.73 -17.59
N LYS A 255 7.06 -2.33 -18.29
CA LYS A 255 7.30 -2.69 -19.71
C LYS A 255 7.47 -4.18 -19.87
N ASP A 256 8.22 -4.82 -18.98
CA ASP A 256 8.45 -6.26 -19.00
C ASP A 256 7.15 -7.04 -18.75
N ASN A 257 6.34 -6.60 -17.77
CA ASN A 257 5.00 -7.17 -17.55
C ASN A 257 4.14 -7.09 -18.81
N ILE A 258 4.05 -5.94 -19.45
CA ILE A 258 3.27 -5.77 -20.69
C ILE A 258 3.81 -6.65 -21.81
N THR A 259 5.12 -6.68 -22.00
CA THR A 259 5.79 -7.51 -23.02
C THR A 259 5.51 -9.00 -22.79
N PHE A 260 5.49 -9.43 -21.54
CA PHE A 260 5.14 -10.81 -21.19
C PHE A 260 3.69 -11.15 -21.56
N TRP A 261 2.73 -10.24 -21.33
CA TRP A 261 1.35 -10.45 -21.76
C TRP A 261 1.20 -10.45 -23.29
N GLN A 262 1.98 -9.63 -24.01
CA GLN A 262 2.05 -9.69 -25.49
C GLN A 262 2.54 -11.06 -25.96
N TYR A 263 3.57 -11.62 -25.30
CA TYR A 263 4.03 -12.98 -25.57
C TYR A 263 2.95 -14.04 -25.28
N LEU A 264 2.31 -13.96 -24.10
CA LEU A 264 1.28 -14.95 -23.75
C LEU A 264 0.13 -14.97 -24.76
N LEU A 265 -0.22 -13.80 -25.29
CA LEU A 265 -1.32 -13.67 -26.24
C LEU A 265 -0.93 -14.12 -27.67
N THR A 266 0.23 -13.74 -28.15
CA THR A 266 0.64 -13.98 -29.54
C THR A 266 1.52 -15.22 -29.76
N LYS A 267 2.19 -15.71 -28.71
CA LYS A 267 3.26 -16.72 -28.75
C LYS A 267 4.46 -16.36 -29.64
N ASP A 268 4.58 -15.06 -30.01
CA ASP A 268 5.68 -14.59 -30.86
C ASP A 268 6.97 -14.44 -30.01
N GLU A 269 8.00 -15.19 -30.39
CA GLU A 269 9.29 -15.21 -29.69
C GLU A 269 10.01 -13.85 -29.64
N LYS A 270 9.65 -12.91 -30.52
CA LYS A 270 10.24 -11.56 -30.45
C LYS A 270 10.04 -10.91 -29.07
N PHE A 271 8.93 -11.20 -28.40
CA PHE A 271 8.65 -10.68 -27.05
C PHE A 271 9.51 -11.38 -25.99
N LEU A 272 9.76 -12.69 -26.11
CA LEU A 272 10.73 -13.38 -25.24
C LEU A 272 12.14 -12.83 -25.41
N LYS A 273 12.57 -12.61 -26.67
CA LYS A 273 13.88 -12.02 -26.97
C LYS A 273 14.01 -10.61 -26.37
N ARG A 274 12.95 -9.79 -26.46
CA ARG A 274 12.90 -8.46 -25.81
C ARG A 274 13.01 -8.55 -24.28
N LEU A 275 12.29 -9.47 -23.65
CA LEU A 275 12.36 -9.70 -22.21
C LEU A 275 13.75 -10.16 -21.78
N SER A 276 14.39 -11.07 -22.50
CA SER A 276 15.73 -11.55 -22.18
C SER A 276 16.83 -10.49 -22.31
N GLN A 277 16.55 -9.40 -22.99
CA GLN A 277 17.46 -8.24 -23.12
C GLN A 277 17.20 -7.16 -22.06
N SER A 278 16.14 -7.30 -21.27
CA SER A 278 15.85 -6.37 -20.19
C SER A 278 16.87 -6.51 -19.06
N TRP A 279 17.30 -5.37 -18.52
CA TRP A 279 18.23 -5.33 -17.40
C TRP A 279 17.55 -5.59 -16.04
N ASP A 280 16.25 -5.47 -15.95
CA ASP A 280 15.51 -5.64 -14.71
C ASP A 280 15.28 -7.12 -14.38
N VAL A 281 15.72 -7.55 -13.20
CA VAL A 281 15.56 -8.95 -12.75
C VAL A 281 14.18 -9.09 -12.10
N ASN A 282 13.24 -9.58 -12.86
CA ASN A 282 11.87 -9.84 -12.44
C ASN A 282 11.36 -11.18 -12.99
N ILE A 283 10.17 -11.62 -12.55
CA ILE A 283 9.61 -12.91 -12.95
C ILE A 283 9.46 -13.07 -14.47
N TYR A 284 9.22 -12.00 -15.20
CA TYR A 284 9.00 -12.01 -16.65
C TYR A 284 10.31 -12.24 -17.41
N THR A 285 11.38 -11.56 -16.97
CA THR A 285 12.72 -11.68 -17.55
C THR A 285 13.35 -13.02 -17.22
N LEU A 286 13.16 -13.52 -15.98
CA LEU A 286 13.59 -14.86 -15.57
C LEU A 286 12.89 -15.95 -16.39
N TYR A 287 11.58 -15.84 -16.58
CA TYR A 287 10.83 -16.77 -17.43
C TYR A 287 11.34 -16.78 -18.89
N ALA A 288 11.59 -15.58 -19.44
CA ALA A 288 12.10 -15.49 -20.81
C ALA A 288 13.49 -16.10 -20.96
N ASN A 289 14.39 -15.86 -20.00
CA ASN A 289 15.73 -16.43 -19.99
C ASN A 289 15.70 -17.95 -19.85
N GLU A 290 14.84 -18.50 -18.99
CA GLU A 290 14.64 -19.94 -18.85
C GLU A 290 14.13 -20.56 -20.16
N LYS A 291 13.15 -19.94 -20.83
CA LYS A 291 12.61 -20.42 -22.10
C LYS A 291 13.60 -20.38 -23.28
N LEU A 292 14.54 -19.42 -23.22
CA LEU A 292 15.55 -19.23 -24.26
C LEU A 292 16.90 -19.89 -23.91
N ASP A 293 16.97 -20.66 -22.82
CA ASP A 293 18.19 -21.26 -22.26
C ASP A 293 19.32 -20.23 -22.08
N LYS A 294 18.97 -19.04 -21.58
CA LYS A 294 19.91 -17.95 -21.30
C LYS A 294 20.19 -17.82 -19.82
N LYS A 295 21.47 -17.68 -19.49
CA LYS A 295 21.90 -17.42 -18.11
C LYS A 295 21.62 -15.98 -17.71
N GLN A 296 21.09 -15.78 -16.50
CA GLN A 296 20.95 -14.48 -15.88
C GLN A 296 22.28 -14.05 -15.23
N ASN A 297 22.91 -13.00 -15.74
CA ASN A 297 24.26 -12.62 -15.34
C ASN A 297 24.31 -11.47 -14.32
N ASN A 298 23.20 -10.78 -14.08
CA ASN A 298 23.13 -9.62 -13.20
C ASN A 298 22.45 -9.91 -11.84
N ILE A 299 22.52 -11.18 -11.40
CA ILE A 299 22.13 -11.57 -10.04
C ILE A 299 23.41 -11.79 -9.21
N ILE A 300 23.51 -11.06 -8.12
CA ILE A 300 24.64 -11.13 -7.18
C ILE A 300 24.17 -11.85 -5.92
N PHE A 301 24.77 -13.01 -5.63
CA PHE A 301 24.43 -13.80 -4.44
C PHE A 301 25.33 -13.50 -3.24
N ASN A 302 26.56 -13.03 -3.48
CA ASN A 302 27.54 -12.77 -2.44
C ASN A 302 28.13 -11.37 -2.61
N ILE A 303 28.24 -10.64 -1.52
CA ILE A 303 28.96 -9.38 -1.43
C ILE A 303 30.17 -9.64 -0.55
N LYS A 304 31.37 -9.29 -1.04
CA LYS A 304 32.57 -9.31 -0.22
C LYS A 304 32.47 -8.22 0.84
N GLN A 305 32.67 -8.59 2.09
CA GLN A 305 32.74 -7.69 3.23
C GLN A 305 34.09 -7.85 3.92
N ASP A 306 34.55 -6.78 4.53
CA ASP A 306 35.84 -6.80 5.29
C ASP A 306 35.69 -7.44 6.67
N ASN A 307 34.51 -7.86 7.07
CA ASN A 307 34.13 -8.40 8.37
C ASN A 307 34.59 -7.51 9.55
N LYS A 308 34.66 -6.22 9.34
CA LYS A 308 34.90 -5.24 10.38
C LYS A 308 33.66 -5.03 11.23
N LYS A 309 33.81 -4.81 12.51
CA LYS A 309 32.71 -4.48 13.39
C LYS A 309 32.08 -3.15 12.94
N SER A 310 30.80 -3.18 12.59
CA SER A 310 30.07 -1.96 12.24
C SER A 310 29.76 -1.12 13.49
N THR A 311 29.84 0.20 13.35
CA THR A 311 29.38 1.16 14.36
C THR A 311 27.91 1.58 14.13
N TYR A 312 27.28 1.02 13.11
CA TYR A 312 25.90 1.32 12.77
C TYR A 312 24.92 0.61 13.69
N ASP A 313 24.05 1.37 14.34
CA ASP A 313 22.95 0.82 15.12
C ASP A 313 21.77 0.51 14.19
N ASP A 314 21.64 -0.75 13.82
CA ASP A 314 20.60 -1.27 12.92
C ASP A 314 19.21 -1.38 13.59
N LYS A 315 19.15 -1.15 14.91
CA LYS A 315 17.90 -1.15 15.69
C LYS A 315 17.25 0.24 15.80
N ASP A 316 18.03 1.32 15.57
CA ASP A 316 17.48 2.68 15.54
C ASP A 316 16.94 3.02 14.15
N PRO A 317 15.58 3.05 13.98
CA PRO A 317 14.98 3.32 12.67
C PRO A 317 15.28 4.73 12.15
N PHE A 318 15.63 5.67 13.00
CA PHE A 318 15.96 7.03 12.58
C PHE A 318 17.33 7.10 11.88
N ARG A 319 18.24 6.17 12.15
CA ARG A 319 19.53 6.05 11.44
C ARG A 319 19.36 5.59 9.99
N TRP A 320 18.25 4.92 9.67
CA TRP A 320 17.95 4.50 8.32
C TRP A 320 17.47 5.65 7.41
N ILE A 321 16.90 6.71 7.96
CA ILE A 321 16.36 7.85 7.19
C ILE A 321 17.44 8.56 6.35
N PRO A 322 18.62 8.94 6.90
CA PRO A 322 19.70 9.51 6.11
C PRO A 322 20.16 8.60 4.97
N VAL A 323 20.27 7.28 5.21
CA VAL A 323 20.65 6.30 4.18
C VAL A 323 19.62 6.33 3.03
N LEU A 324 18.32 6.26 3.34
CA LEU A 324 17.26 6.35 2.33
C LEU A 324 17.30 7.65 1.53
N ASN A 325 17.67 8.76 2.15
CA ASN A 325 17.81 10.04 1.46
C ASN A 325 19.03 10.06 0.54
N ASP A 326 20.17 9.56 1.00
CA ASP A 326 21.40 9.48 0.21
C ASP A 326 21.22 8.57 -1.01
N THR A 327 20.44 7.46 -0.86
CA THR A 327 20.21 6.54 -1.98
C THR A 327 19.39 7.11 -3.13
N LYS A 328 18.76 8.28 -2.96
CA LYS A 328 18.08 8.98 -4.07
C LYS A 328 19.05 9.55 -5.10
N LYS A 329 20.27 9.87 -4.67
CA LYS A 329 21.36 10.42 -5.51
C LYS A 329 22.68 9.83 -5.04
N MET A 330 22.93 8.57 -5.41
CA MET A 330 24.19 7.87 -5.09
C MET A 330 25.30 8.33 -6.01
N ASP A 331 26.49 8.47 -5.41
CA ASP A 331 27.77 8.71 -6.06
C ASP A 331 28.83 7.79 -5.44
N GLU A 332 30.06 7.85 -5.96
CA GLU A 332 31.18 7.01 -5.52
C GLU A 332 31.55 7.27 -4.05
N GLN A 333 31.63 8.54 -3.67
CA GLN A 333 31.98 8.92 -2.28
C GLN A 333 30.98 8.38 -1.26
N LYS A 334 29.68 8.44 -1.57
CA LYS A 334 28.65 7.84 -0.71
C LYS A 334 28.75 6.31 -0.70
N MET A 335 29.10 5.71 -1.85
CA MET A 335 29.25 4.26 -1.92
C MET A 335 30.40 3.78 -1.05
N GLU A 336 31.56 4.46 -1.07
CA GLU A 336 32.71 4.17 -0.19
C GLU A 336 32.31 4.30 1.28
N LYS A 337 31.69 5.43 1.66
CA LYS A 337 31.16 5.64 3.02
C LYS A 337 30.29 4.49 3.49
N TYR A 338 29.39 3.97 2.63
CA TYR A 338 28.48 2.90 3.00
C TYR A 338 29.14 1.51 2.95
N ASN A 339 30.17 1.30 2.13
CA ASN A 339 30.99 0.10 2.21
C ASN A 339 31.65 -0.04 3.61
N ASP A 340 32.21 1.07 4.12
CA ASP A 340 32.82 1.07 5.45
C ASP A 340 31.78 0.96 6.58
N LEU A 341 30.67 1.68 6.47
CA LEU A 341 29.63 1.68 7.49
C LEU A 341 28.93 0.32 7.61
N PHE A 342 28.73 -0.38 6.50
CA PHE A 342 28.02 -1.66 6.43
C PHE A 342 28.97 -2.84 6.19
N ALA A 343 30.14 -2.81 6.81
CA ALA A 343 31.19 -3.81 6.62
C ALA A 343 31.00 -5.13 7.40
N SER A 344 29.99 -5.21 8.30
CA SER A 344 29.71 -6.40 9.11
C SER A 344 28.61 -7.29 8.53
N GLU A 345 28.56 -8.55 8.95
CA GLU A 345 27.54 -9.50 8.50
C GLU A 345 26.10 -9.04 8.85
N GLU A 346 25.90 -8.44 10.02
CA GLU A 346 24.60 -7.94 10.46
C GLU A 346 24.08 -6.80 9.56
N THR A 347 25.00 -6.02 8.98
CA THR A 347 24.68 -4.89 8.10
C THR A 347 24.70 -5.23 6.61
N LEU A 348 24.98 -6.49 6.24
CA LEU A 348 24.97 -6.96 4.85
C LEU A 348 23.68 -6.62 4.09
N PRO A 349 22.49 -6.73 4.68
CA PRO A 349 21.25 -6.29 4.02
C PRO A 349 21.23 -4.81 3.66
N HIS A 350 21.76 -3.96 4.52
CA HIS A 350 21.89 -2.52 4.29
C HIS A 350 22.83 -2.24 3.12
N LEU A 351 23.97 -2.92 3.07
CA LEU A 351 24.93 -2.81 1.97
C LEU A 351 24.33 -3.25 0.64
N ALA A 352 23.63 -4.38 0.60
CA ALA A 352 22.94 -4.87 -0.59
C ALA A 352 21.93 -3.84 -1.11
N PHE A 353 21.15 -3.25 -0.20
CA PHE A 353 20.18 -2.21 -0.54
C PHE A 353 20.83 -0.97 -1.16
N VAL A 354 21.95 -0.50 -0.61
CA VAL A 354 22.67 0.67 -1.13
C VAL A 354 23.30 0.37 -2.48
N LYS A 355 23.93 -0.81 -2.64
CA LYS A 355 24.53 -1.24 -3.91
C LYS A 355 23.53 -1.35 -5.05
N GLU A 356 22.33 -1.90 -4.80
CA GLU A 356 21.28 -1.93 -5.84
C GLU A 356 20.94 -0.52 -6.37
N ARG A 357 20.94 0.48 -5.50
CA ARG A 357 20.64 1.87 -5.90
C ARG A 357 21.80 2.56 -6.57
N TYR A 358 23.02 2.29 -6.11
CA TYR A 358 24.24 2.77 -6.76
C TYR A 358 24.34 2.22 -8.20
N ASP A 359 24.06 0.93 -8.38
CA ASP A 359 24.02 0.26 -9.69
C ASP A 359 22.79 0.68 -10.53
N ARG A 360 21.94 1.56 -10.02
CA ARG A 360 20.65 1.96 -10.65
C ARG A 360 19.80 0.74 -11.03
N TYR A 361 19.78 -0.26 -10.13
CA TYR A 361 19.06 -1.54 -10.28
C TYR A 361 19.52 -2.42 -11.46
N LYS A 362 20.66 -2.13 -12.07
CA LYS A 362 21.23 -2.99 -13.12
C LYS A 362 21.67 -4.35 -12.60
N ASN A 363 22.07 -4.42 -11.33
CA ASN A 363 22.33 -5.65 -10.60
C ASN A 363 21.29 -5.84 -9.49
N SER A 364 20.86 -7.07 -9.29
CA SER A 364 19.95 -7.47 -8.21
C SER A 364 20.68 -8.33 -7.20
N TYR A 365 20.64 -7.95 -5.94
CA TYR A 365 21.36 -8.61 -4.86
C TYR A 365 20.43 -9.59 -4.12
N PHE A 366 20.65 -10.89 -4.34
CA PHE A 366 19.91 -11.99 -3.70
C PHE A 366 20.76 -12.61 -2.59
N ILE A 367 21.09 -11.80 -1.60
CA ILE A 367 21.87 -12.24 -0.44
C ILE A 367 21.05 -13.19 0.45
N THR A 368 21.75 -14.04 1.19
CA THR A 368 21.17 -14.99 2.14
C THR A 368 21.75 -14.76 3.55
N PRO A 369 21.34 -13.67 4.23
CA PRO A 369 21.82 -13.37 5.58
C PRO A 369 21.20 -14.35 6.61
N PHE A 370 21.67 -14.31 7.86
CA PHE A 370 21.15 -15.12 8.96
C PHE A 370 21.22 -16.64 8.71
N LYS A 371 22.31 -17.09 8.09
CA LYS A 371 22.50 -18.51 7.71
C LYS A 371 22.33 -19.46 8.88
N ASP A 372 22.86 -19.13 10.05
CA ASP A 372 22.78 -19.97 11.25
C ASP A 372 21.33 -20.22 11.69
N ILE A 373 20.46 -19.22 11.54
CA ILE A 373 19.04 -19.34 11.90
C ILE A 373 18.29 -20.18 10.86
N VAL A 374 18.62 -20.02 9.58
CA VAL A 374 17.86 -20.61 8.45
C VAL A 374 18.41 -21.98 8.06
N SER A 375 19.67 -22.31 8.38
CA SER A 375 20.34 -23.56 8.00
C SER A 375 19.62 -24.84 8.40
N LYS A 376 18.89 -24.84 9.51
CA LYS A 376 18.12 -25.96 10.07
C LYS A 376 16.91 -26.40 9.23
N TYR A 377 16.50 -25.62 8.26
CA TYR A 377 15.35 -25.94 7.41
C TYR A 377 15.78 -26.59 6.08
N ASP A 378 14.86 -27.34 5.45
CA ASP A 378 15.05 -27.87 4.10
C ASP A 378 15.12 -26.74 3.04
N ASN A 379 15.61 -27.07 1.85
CA ASN A 379 15.83 -26.06 0.79
C ASN A 379 14.57 -25.34 0.36
N LYS A 380 13.41 -26.02 0.30
CA LYS A 380 12.14 -25.42 -0.08
C LYS A 380 11.69 -24.36 0.93
N ARG A 381 11.82 -24.69 2.22
CA ARG A 381 11.50 -23.77 3.31
C ARG A 381 12.49 -22.60 3.39
N LYS A 382 13.79 -22.85 3.20
CA LYS A 382 14.83 -21.80 3.08
C LYS A 382 14.47 -20.81 1.98
N THR A 383 14.16 -21.29 0.78
CA THR A 383 13.78 -20.46 -0.35
C THR A 383 12.56 -19.59 -0.02
N LEU A 384 11.54 -20.18 0.62
CA LEU A 384 10.33 -19.43 1.00
C LEU A 384 10.63 -18.34 2.04
N ILE A 385 11.41 -18.65 3.10
CA ILE A 385 11.82 -17.71 4.13
C ILE A 385 12.56 -16.52 3.50
N TYR A 386 13.60 -16.79 2.69
CA TYR A 386 14.37 -15.73 2.04
C TYR A 386 13.54 -14.89 1.06
N SER A 387 12.63 -15.52 0.31
CA SER A 387 11.77 -14.82 -0.63
C SER A 387 10.80 -13.85 0.09
N ILE A 388 10.16 -14.31 1.16
CA ILE A 388 9.24 -13.48 1.96
C ILE A 388 10.02 -12.34 2.64
N ALA A 389 11.11 -12.64 3.36
CA ALA A 389 11.88 -11.63 4.07
C ALA A 389 12.48 -10.58 3.13
N ARG A 390 12.94 -10.99 1.93
CA ARG A 390 13.40 -10.05 0.89
C ARG A 390 12.26 -9.16 0.40
N GLN A 391 11.08 -9.71 0.18
CA GLN A 391 9.92 -8.95 -0.30
C GLN A 391 9.41 -7.95 0.75
N GLU A 392 9.36 -8.35 2.01
CA GLU A 392 8.80 -7.53 3.09
C GLU A 392 9.74 -6.40 3.53
N SER A 393 11.00 -6.73 3.83
CA SER A 393 11.93 -5.78 4.44
C SER A 393 13.31 -5.71 3.78
N ARG A 394 13.58 -6.54 2.77
CA ARG A 394 14.95 -6.78 2.26
C ARG A 394 15.94 -7.16 3.37
N PHE A 395 15.44 -7.83 4.40
CA PHE A 395 16.18 -8.23 5.61
C PHE A 395 16.65 -7.07 6.49
N ILE A 396 16.19 -5.85 6.28
CA ILE A 396 16.54 -4.68 7.09
C ILE A 396 15.56 -4.58 8.26
N PRO A 397 16.02 -4.70 9.53
CA PRO A 397 15.12 -4.80 10.69
C PRO A 397 14.21 -3.58 10.88
N THR A 398 14.70 -2.40 10.49
CA THR A 398 14.01 -1.13 10.65
C THR A 398 13.35 -0.62 9.36
N SER A 399 13.24 -1.46 8.33
CA SER A 399 12.54 -1.10 7.09
C SER A 399 11.02 -1.12 7.29
N ILE A 400 10.33 -0.02 7.00
CA ILE A 400 8.86 0.11 7.01
C ILE A 400 8.38 0.55 5.62
#